data_901575a4922a3eba0c5cc78305221dbc
#
_entry.id   901575a4922a3eba0c5cc78305221dbc
#
_cell.length_a   1.000
_cell.length_b   1.000
_cell.length_c   1.000
_cell.angle_alpha   90.00
_cell.angle_beta   90.00
_cell.angle_gamma   90.00
#
_symmetry.space_group_name_H-M   'P 1'
#
loop_
_entity.id
_entity.type
_entity.pdbx_description
1 polymer ?
#
loop_
_entity_poly.entity_id
_entity_poly.type
_entity_poly.pdbx_seq_one_letter_code
_entity_poly.pdbx_strand_id
1 'polypeptide(L)'
;MSKRPALVLCTVGMLLVLSTLPVATAQSDDAEASDSITRIMMLPPEAEVTGMLVDDNGHFFVNAMHPDPDHYKATVGVVHGVDWNNLPDTVPELPASSSPEDIWHGIRTSYGTYQVLLQSGDALTDGGVAGGIYAADDGALLFQSQKPDFNAFVPATADGERGFLYTAWEDRPAGISQLEIAWNATSSEWDVLTSSMLDLSGINGGWVLCFGSISPWGAPLFSEELYFDNTEEWNDESFRYHHNQVLLEDYLGHYPNPYDYGYIIEIEDADSAEPAFNRHLAMGRFSHENAQVMPDERTVYLTDDGYDTVLYKFIADLPGDLSAGTLYAAHLAQDQSRDAATTGFDVDWVELGSSSSAEVQTWIDEYDGITTADFVAGESSYISDAEINDWAEARLNEDLNGDGTIGTAADDRVAFLESRKAAAALGATDEWNKMEGVAFNPEAGNVLYLAMSSISNAMTDAEGDIDLTENSCGIVYRMTMNTTWNVNRIDPAIVGGPYTSSAEYQCNIDNLAGPDNLLVLNDGRVLVGEDTWRHEHNTVWLWQAAFSDVVGSEVLTANVTALSDDTADGPFLHHAEMSGLQPGRTYTVNLLVRDAGSGEAEG
;
A
#
# COMPACT_ATOMS: atom_id res chain seq x y z
N MET A 1 92.91 -6.66 -6.28
CA MET A 1 93.40 -7.29 -5.08
C MET A 1 92.56 -6.86 -3.90
N SER A 2 91.84 -7.71 -3.45
CA SER A 2 90.78 -7.77 -2.48
C SER A 2 91.30 -7.82 -1.07
N LYS A 3 90.59 -7.24 -0.12
CA LYS A 3 90.51 -7.79 1.26
C LYS A 3 89.18 -7.39 1.85
N ARG A 4 88.39 -8.39 2.20
CA ARG A 4 87.20 -8.29 3.04
C ARG A 4 87.65 -8.24 4.55
N PRO A 5 86.91 -7.55 5.40
CA PRO A 5 86.96 -7.88 6.83
C PRO A 5 85.63 -8.54 7.26
N ALA A 6 85.83 -9.45 8.25
CA ALA A 6 84.80 -10.26 8.85
C ALA A 6 83.92 -9.47 9.82
N LEU A 7 82.69 -9.89 9.88
CA LEU A 7 81.68 -9.40 10.83
C LEU A 7 81.67 -10.27 12.06
N VAL A 8 81.89 -9.66 13.21
CA VAL A 8 81.79 -10.31 14.54
C VAL A 8 80.34 -10.16 15.02
N LEU A 9 79.64 -11.26 15.22
CA LEU A 9 78.31 -11.32 15.77
C LEU A 9 78.40 -11.36 17.31
N CYS A 10 77.93 -10.28 17.97
CA CYS A 10 77.69 -10.25 19.41
C CYS A 10 76.24 -10.56 19.68
N THR A 11 75.94 -11.72 20.21
CA THR A 11 74.63 -12.09 20.76
C THR A 11 74.46 -11.55 22.17
N VAL A 12 73.59 -10.55 22.35
CA VAL A 12 73.07 -10.11 23.63
C VAL A 12 71.73 -10.78 23.87
N GLY A 13 71.70 -11.75 24.79
CA GLY A 13 70.47 -12.36 25.24
C GLY A 13 69.69 -11.42 26.16
N MET A 14 68.54 -10.97 25.69
CA MET A 14 67.59 -10.22 26.50
C MET A 14 66.45 -11.15 26.90
N LEU A 15 66.43 -11.48 28.21
CA LEU A 15 65.39 -12.28 28.84
C LEU A 15 64.14 -11.44 28.96
N LEU A 16 63.15 -11.68 28.07
CA LEU A 16 61.82 -11.05 28.17
C LEU A 16 60.94 -11.86 29.12
N VAL A 17 60.70 -11.31 30.33
CA VAL A 17 59.64 -11.81 31.22
C VAL A 17 58.33 -11.34 30.69
N LEU A 18 57.56 -12.22 30.02
CA LEU A 18 56.18 -11.98 29.69
C LEU A 18 55.31 -12.11 30.95
N SER A 19 54.92 -10.99 31.55
CA SER A 19 53.81 -10.96 32.48
C SER A 19 52.52 -10.99 31.64
N THR A 20 51.81 -12.12 31.68
CA THR A 20 50.44 -12.21 31.13
C THR A 20 49.50 -11.41 32.03
N LEU A 21 49.22 -10.18 31.66
CA LEU A 21 48.01 -9.50 32.11
C LEU A 21 46.82 -10.13 31.38
N PRO A 22 45.73 -10.45 32.07
CA PRO A 22 44.50 -10.84 31.35
C PRO A 22 44.04 -9.65 30.50
N VAL A 23 44.08 -9.82 29.20
CA VAL A 23 43.33 -8.97 28.30
C VAL A 23 41.85 -9.22 28.61
N ALA A 24 41.23 -8.30 29.31
CA ALA A 24 39.80 -8.24 29.34
C ALA A 24 39.38 -7.98 27.86
N THR A 25 38.89 -8.99 27.21
CA THR A 25 38.08 -8.79 26.00
C THR A 25 36.89 -8.00 26.48
N ALA A 26 36.88 -6.71 26.21
CA ALA A 26 35.62 -5.99 26.13
C ALA A 26 34.83 -6.72 25.02
N GLN A 27 33.86 -7.51 25.43
CA GLN A 27 32.78 -7.90 24.56
C GLN A 27 32.13 -6.56 24.18
N SER A 28 32.34 -6.08 22.97
CA SER A 28 31.47 -5.08 22.38
C SER A 28 30.13 -5.78 22.27
N ASP A 29 29.20 -5.44 23.16
CA ASP A 29 27.78 -5.61 22.90
C ASP A 29 27.39 -4.58 21.79
N ASP A 30 28.00 -4.70 20.63
CA ASP A 30 27.41 -4.22 19.37
C ASP A 30 26.39 -5.31 19.01
N ALA A 31 25.24 -5.27 19.65
CA ALA A 31 24.05 -5.86 19.08
C ALA A 31 23.88 -5.14 17.73
N GLU A 32 24.07 -5.86 16.63
CA GLU A 32 23.67 -5.36 15.31
C GLU A 32 22.23 -4.89 15.48
N ALA A 33 21.95 -3.65 15.09
CA ALA A 33 20.61 -3.14 15.12
C ALA A 33 19.79 -4.07 14.23
N SER A 34 18.81 -4.75 14.82
CA SER A 34 17.86 -5.59 14.09
C SER A 34 16.58 -4.78 13.86
N ASP A 35 15.88 -5.09 12.78
CA ASP A 35 14.54 -4.59 12.57
C ASP A 35 13.69 -4.80 13.83
N SER A 36 12.86 -3.82 14.14
CA SER A 36 11.94 -3.91 15.26
C SER A 36 10.51 -3.81 14.78
N ILE A 37 9.66 -4.67 15.32
CA ILE A 37 8.22 -4.60 15.16
C ILE A 37 7.56 -4.46 16.53
N THR A 38 6.66 -3.50 16.67
CA THR A 38 6.03 -3.15 17.95
C THR A 38 4.53 -3.06 17.76
N ARG A 39 3.76 -3.79 18.57
CA ARG A 39 2.30 -3.71 18.59
C ARG A 39 1.87 -2.41 19.26
N ILE A 40 1.18 -1.53 18.54
CA ILE A 40 0.75 -0.24 19.07
C ILE A 40 -0.76 -0.14 19.33
N MET A 41 -1.56 -0.98 18.70
CA MET A 41 -3.00 -1.03 18.87
C MET A 41 -3.52 -2.43 18.61
N MET A 42 -4.63 -2.79 19.26
CA MET A 42 -5.40 -4.01 19.01
C MET A 42 -6.87 -3.64 18.90
N LEU A 43 -7.53 -4.21 17.92
CA LEU A 43 -8.97 -4.06 17.68
C LEU A 43 -9.77 -5.18 18.36
N PRO A 44 -11.10 -5.04 18.48
CA PRO A 44 -11.97 -6.16 18.86
C PRO A 44 -11.81 -7.36 17.91
N PRO A 45 -12.10 -8.59 18.32
CA PRO A 45 -12.12 -9.74 17.43
C PRO A 45 -13.00 -9.50 16.20
N GLU A 46 -12.61 -10.08 15.07
CA GLU A 46 -13.25 -9.96 13.76
C GLU A 46 -13.19 -8.55 13.15
N ALA A 47 -12.68 -7.55 13.87
CA ALA A 47 -12.47 -6.21 13.31
C ALA A 47 -11.17 -6.16 12.51
N GLU A 48 -11.26 -5.71 11.28
CA GLU A 48 -10.13 -5.36 10.44
C GLU A 48 -9.59 -3.98 10.76
N VAL A 49 -8.27 -3.79 10.63
CA VAL A 49 -7.60 -2.49 10.78
C VAL A 49 -7.61 -1.74 9.47
N THR A 50 -8.45 -0.71 9.36
CA THR A 50 -8.56 0.09 8.14
C THR A 50 -8.41 1.59 8.41
N GLY A 51 -8.36 2.40 7.36
CA GLY A 51 -8.42 3.85 7.41
C GLY A 51 -7.28 4.51 8.18
N MET A 52 -6.10 3.90 8.20
CA MET A 52 -4.93 4.45 8.88
C MET A 52 -4.44 5.74 8.23
N LEU A 53 -4.43 6.82 8.99
CA LEU A 53 -3.96 8.14 8.60
C LEU A 53 -3.36 8.87 9.81
N VAL A 54 -2.24 9.54 9.65
CA VAL A 54 -1.70 10.47 10.66
C VAL A 54 -1.72 11.87 10.09
N ASP A 55 -2.42 12.80 10.77
CA ASP A 55 -2.46 14.20 10.36
C ASP A 55 -1.15 14.94 10.72
N ASP A 56 -1.00 16.16 10.21
CA ASP A 56 0.18 17.00 10.49
C ASP A 56 0.36 17.36 11.99
N ASN A 57 -0.69 17.21 12.80
CA ASN A 57 -0.68 17.43 14.24
C ASN A 57 -0.39 16.16 15.05
N GLY A 58 -0.21 15.02 14.35
CA GLY A 58 0.14 13.73 14.95
C GLY A 58 -1.04 12.91 15.47
N HIS A 59 -2.29 13.30 15.16
CA HIS A 59 -3.46 12.50 15.48
C HIS A 59 -3.54 11.30 14.52
N PHE A 60 -3.79 10.11 15.07
CA PHE A 60 -3.84 8.87 14.32
C PHE A 60 -5.30 8.43 14.11
N PHE A 61 -5.82 8.63 12.91
CA PHE A 61 -7.13 8.12 12.51
C PHE A 61 -7.00 6.64 12.16
N VAL A 62 -7.96 5.85 12.59
CA VAL A 62 -8.00 4.40 12.34
C VAL A 62 -9.40 3.87 12.60
N ASN A 63 -9.86 2.98 11.74
CA ASN A 63 -11.19 2.37 11.81
C ASN A 63 -11.14 0.96 12.40
N ALA A 64 -12.28 0.51 12.92
CA ALA A 64 -12.57 -0.89 13.18
C ALA A 64 -13.67 -1.32 12.19
N MET A 65 -13.27 -1.98 11.11
CA MET A 65 -14.15 -2.43 10.05
C MET A 65 -14.77 -3.78 10.43
N HIS A 66 -16.02 -4.00 10.11
CA HIS A 66 -16.84 -5.22 10.30
C HIS A 66 -16.60 -6.06 11.58
N PRO A 67 -16.43 -5.46 12.76
CA PRO A 67 -16.38 -6.25 14.00
C PRO A 67 -17.66 -7.06 14.16
N ASP A 68 -17.66 -8.07 15.06
CA ASP A 68 -18.89 -8.76 15.42
C ASP A 68 -19.95 -7.77 15.93
N PRO A 69 -21.05 -7.55 15.18
CA PRO A 69 -22.02 -6.50 15.48
C PRO A 69 -22.83 -6.74 16.76
N ASP A 70 -22.82 -7.97 17.29
CA ASP A 70 -23.45 -8.30 18.58
C ASP A 70 -22.64 -7.74 19.77
N HIS A 71 -21.35 -7.41 19.53
CA HIS A 71 -20.44 -6.98 20.57
C HIS A 71 -19.88 -5.57 20.33
N TYR A 72 -19.52 -5.23 19.10
CA TYR A 72 -18.97 -3.93 18.75
C TYR A 72 -19.53 -3.45 17.41
N LYS A 73 -19.69 -2.16 17.23
CA LYS A 73 -20.11 -1.58 15.95
C LYS A 73 -18.89 -1.18 15.13
N ALA A 74 -19.01 -1.28 13.82
CA ALA A 74 -18.06 -0.68 12.92
C ALA A 74 -17.87 0.80 13.23
N THR A 75 -16.63 1.23 13.36
CA THR A 75 -16.28 2.51 13.98
C THR A 75 -15.24 3.26 13.16
N VAL A 76 -15.50 4.54 12.93
CA VAL A 76 -14.53 5.53 12.47
C VAL A 76 -14.03 6.29 13.69
N GLY A 77 -12.72 6.35 13.90
CA GLY A 77 -12.19 7.01 15.08
C GLY A 77 -10.77 7.53 14.93
N VAL A 78 -10.29 8.13 16.01
CA VAL A 78 -8.98 8.78 16.07
C VAL A 78 -8.32 8.58 17.41
N VAL A 79 -7.03 8.29 17.43
CA VAL A 79 -6.18 8.32 18.63
C VAL A 79 -5.53 9.68 18.70
N HIS A 80 -5.82 10.42 19.75
CA HIS A 80 -5.18 11.72 20.04
C HIS A 80 -4.24 11.64 21.23
N GLY A 81 -3.28 12.57 21.31
CA GLY A 81 -2.27 12.60 22.38
C GLY A 81 -1.16 11.56 22.20
N VAL A 82 -0.93 11.10 20.98
CA VAL A 82 0.19 10.19 20.64
C VAL A 82 1.49 10.98 20.62
N ASP A 83 2.49 10.52 21.38
CA ASP A 83 3.87 11.02 21.26
C ASP A 83 4.68 10.03 20.40
N TRP A 84 4.70 10.26 19.10
CA TRP A 84 5.41 9.41 18.12
C TRP A 84 6.91 9.28 18.38
N ASN A 85 7.52 10.20 19.15
CA ASN A 85 8.94 10.16 19.50
C ASN A 85 9.24 9.35 20.79
N ASN A 86 8.19 9.01 21.55
CA ASN A 86 8.34 8.33 22.83
C ASN A 86 7.22 7.30 23.06
N LEU A 87 7.11 6.39 22.12
CA LEU A 87 6.16 5.29 22.19
C LEU A 87 6.61 4.27 23.24
N PRO A 88 5.70 3.69 24.06
CA PRO A 88 6.01 2.54 24.92
C PRO A 88 6.40 1.32 24.08
N ASP A 89 7.02 0.31 24.72
CA ASP A 89 7.59 -0.84 24.00
C ASP A 89 6.55 -1.65 23.22
N THR A 90 5.34 -1.88 23.76
CA THR A 90 4.27 -2.62 23.07
C THR A 90 2.94 -2.56 23.84
N VAL A 91 1.82 -2.76 23.15
CA VAL A 91 0.52 -3.09 23.76
C VAL A 91 0.55 -4.56 24.19
N PRO A 92 0.37 -4.88 25.47
CA PRO A 92 0.41 -6.27 25.91
C PRO A 92 -0.86 -7.03 25.49
N GLU A 93 -0.68 -8.32 25.21
CA GLU A 93 -1.79 -9.24 25.04
C GLU A 93 -2.76 -9.22 26.21
N LEU A 94 -4.02 -9.59 25.94
CA LEU A 94 -5.00 -9.80 27.00
C LEU A 94 -4.64 -11.06 27.80
N PRO A 95 -4.66 -10.99 29.16
CA PRO A 95 -4.52 -12.19 29.96
C PRO A 95 -5.62 -13.21 29.60
N ALA A 96 -5.30 -14.48 29.58
CA ALA A 96 -6.28 -15.57 29.35
C ALA A 96 -7.45 -15.60 30.35
N SER A 97 -7.37 -14.81 31.43
CA SER A 97 -8.43 -14.60 32.40
C SER A 97 -9.28 -13.36 32.15
N SER A 98 -9.08 -12.66 31.04
CA SER A 98 -9.87 -11.47 30.67
C SER A 98 -11.34 -11.82 30.52
N SER A 99 -12.20 -10.87 30.86
CA SER A 99 -13.64 -11.09 30.69
C SER A 99 -14.01 -11.02 29.21
N PRO A 100 -15.12 -11.65 28.78
CA PRO A 100 -15.64 -11.44 27.43
C PRO A 100 -15.86 -9.96 27.10
N GLU A 101 -16.23 -9.15 28.08
CA GLU A 101 -16.37 -7.70 27.93
C GLU A 101 -15.05 -7.04 27.56
N ASP A 102 -13.93 -7.42 28.21
CA ASP A 102 -12.61 -6.85 27.90
C ASP A 102 -12.11 -7.30 26.53
N ILE A 103 -12.50 -8.48 26.07
CA ILE A 103 -12.08 -9.03 24.77
C ILE A 103 -12.84 -8.35 23.63
N TRP A 104 -14.17 -8.24 23.72
CA TRP A 104 -15.03 -7.90 22.60
C TRP A 104 -15.39 -6.41 22.46
N HIS A 105 -15.24 -5.61 23.52
CA HIS A 105 -15.80 -4.26 23.56
C HIS A 105 -14.77 -3.13 23.53
N GLY A 106 -13.56 -3.36 23.11
CA GLY A 106 -12.57 -2.30 23.22
C GLY A 106 -11.49 -2.28 22.15
N ILE A 107 -11.28 -1.09 21.60
CA ILE A 107 -10.04 -0.76 20.92
C ILE A 107 -9.00 -0.44 21.99
N ARG A 108 -7.86 -1.13 21.94
CA ARG A 108 -6.82 -1.06 22.96
C ARG A 108 -5.58 -0.39 22.38
N THR A 109 -5.17 0.68 23.03
CA THR A 109 -3.92 1.37 22.70
C THR A 109 -3.17 1.73 23.99
N SER A 110 -1.84 1.68 23.97
CA SER A 110 -1.01 2.23 25.05
C SER A 110 -0.59 3.67 24.76
N TYR A 111 -1.02 4.22 23.64
CA TYR A 111 -0.60 5.52 23.13
C TYR A 111 -1.82 6.41 22.93
N GLY A 112 -1.90 7.47 23.69
CA GLY A 112 -3.01 8.41 23.57
C GLY A 112 -4.36 7.83 24.02
N THR A 113 -5.42 8.42 23.52
CA THR A 113 -6.81 8.05 23.80
C THR A 113 -7.56 7.86 22.50
N TYR A 114 -8.23 6.72 22.33
CA TYR A 114 -9.09 6.49 21.17
C TYR A 114 -10.42 7.21 21.37
N GLN A 115 -10.78 8.07 20.44
CA GLN A 115 -12.05 8.78 20.36
C GLN A 115 -12.86 8.23 19.19
N VAL A 116 -14.09 7.83 19.45
CA VAL A 116 -15.08 7.49 18.42
C VAL A 116 -15.61 8.78 17.80
N LEU A 117 -15.49 8.89 16.46
CA LEU A 117 -16.06 10.00 15.69
C LEU A 117 -17.43 9.63 15.11
N LEU A 118 -17.56 8.39 14.62
CA LEU A 118 -18.77 7.89 13.99
C LEU A 118 -18.85 6.37 14.14
N GLN A 119 -20.05 5.83 14.37
CA GLN A 119 -20.31 4.39 14.32
C GLN A 119 -21.41 4.07 13.30
N SER A 120 -21.33 2.93 12.66
CA SER A 120 -22.38 2.47 11.75
C SER A 120 -23.76 2.56 12.40
N GLY A 121 -24.72 3.19 11.73
CA GLY A 121 -26.08 3.42 12.19
C GLY A 121 -26.27 4.64 13.08
N ASP A 122 -25.24 5.41 13.39
CA ASP A 122 -25.40 6.69 14.08
C ASP A 122 -26.16 7.68 13.19
N ALA A 123 -26.99 8.52 13.84
CA ALA A 123 -27.74 9.54 13.12
C ALA A 123 -26.81 10.65 12.62
N LEU A 124 -26.86 10.93 11.33
CA LEU A 124 -26.11 12.00 10.69
C LEU A 124 -26.83 13.35 10.80
N THR A 125 -26.08 14.45 10.67
CA THR A 125 -26.64 15.81 10.78
C THR A 125 -27.57 16.17 9.62
N ASP A 126 -27.43 15.52 8.48
CA ASP A 126 -28.34 15.66 7.32
C ASP A 126 -29.64 14.85 7.45
N GLY A 127 -29.74 14.01 8.48
CA GLY A 127 -30.91 13.16 8.76
C GLY A 127 -30.78 11.73 8.26
N GLY A 128 -29.65 11.37 7.63
CA GLY A 128 -29.31 10.00 7.27
C GLY A 128 -28.72 9.20 8.44
N VAL A 129 -28.17 8.03 8.15
CA VAL A 129 -27.43 7.18 9.10
C VAL A 129 -26.04 6.86 8.55
N ALA A 130 -25.07 6.74 9.43
CA ALA A 130 -23.70 6.38 9.09
C ALA A 130 -23.64 5.00 8.42
N GLY A 131 -22.91 4.91 7.30
CA GLY A 131 -22.87 3.71 6.48
C GLY A 131 -24.17 3.44 5.71
N GLY A 132 -25.15 4.35 5.74
CA GLY A 132 -26.40 4.21 4.98
C GLY A 132 -26.18 4.35 3.48
N ILE A 133 -26.64 3.37 2.71
CA ILE A 133 -26.64 3.41 1.25
C ILE A 133 -28.07 3.69 0.81
N TYR A 134 -28.25 4.75 0.04
CA TYR A 134 -29.56 5.30 -0.33
C TYR A 134 -29.76 5.27 -1.84
N ALA A 135 -30.96 4.87 -2.29
CA ALA A 135 -31.34 4.93 -3.69
C ALA A 135 -31.25 6.37 -4.21
N ALA A 136 -30.67 6.55 -5.41
CA ALA A 136 -30.44 7.87 -5.99
C ALA A 136 -31.73 8.60 -6.40
N ASP A 137 -32.80 7.88 -6.75
CA ASP A 137 -34.03 8.44 -7.30
C ASP A 137 -35.01 8.96 -6.22
N ASP A 138 -35.15 8.26 -5.09
CA ASP A 138 -36.12 8.58 -4.05
C ASP A 138 -35.52 8.73 -2.64
N GLY A 139 -34.22 8.47 -2.48
CA GLY A 139 -33.52 8.56 -1.19
C GLY A 139 -33.90 7.47 -0.18
N ALA A 140 -34.47 6.36 -0.64
CA ALA A 140 -34.79 5.23 0.23
C ALA A 140 -33.53 4.56 0.74
N LEU A 141 -33.45 4.26 2.05
CA LEU A 141 -32.36 3.47 2.60
C LEU A 141 -32.44 2.04 2.06
N LEU A 142 -31.47 1.61 1.29
CA LEU A 142 -31.34 0.26 0.77
C LEU A 142 -30.77 -0.68 1.83
N PHE A 143 -29.64 -0.31 2.41
CA PHE A 143 -29.04 -1.05 3.53
C PHE A 143 -28.04 -0.15 4.32
N GLN A 144 -27.48 -0.70 5.38
CA GLN A 144 -26.50 -0.05 6.23
C GLN A 144 -25.21 -0.87 6.25
N SER A 145 -24.12 -0.27 5.78
CA SER A 145 -22.79 -0.88 5.80
C SER A 145 -22.19 -0.94 7.20
N GLN A 146 -21.36 -1.96 7.44
CA GLN A 146 -20.52 -2.13 8.63
C GLN A 146 -19.03 -2.09 8.27
N LYS A 147 -18.68 -1.52 7.11
CA LYS A 147 -17.36 -1.62 6.53
C LYS A 147 -16.74 -0.25 6.25
N PRO A 148 -16.44 0.58 7.27
CA PRO A 148 -15.66 1.79 7.08
C PRO A 148 -14.22 1.42 6.78
N ASP A 149 -13.74 1.78 5.60
CA ASP A 149 -12.39 1.51 5.17
C ASP A 149 -11.55 2.80 5.07
N PHE A 150 -11.02 3.15 3.91
CA PHE A 150 -10.10 4.27 3.73
C PHE A 150 -10.58 5.57 4.38
N ASN A 151 -9.68 6.23 5.10
CA ASN A 151 -9.87 7.57 5.62
C ASN A 151 -8.98 8.58 4.90
N ALA A 152 -9.54 9.71 4.51
CA ALA A 152 -8.80 10.88 4.05
C ALA A 152 -9.22 12.12 4.84
N PHE A 153 -8.28 12.74 5.55
CA PHE A 153 -8.51 14.04 6.19
C PHE A 153 -7.94 15.16 5.33
N VAL A 154 -8.79 16.08 4.89
CA VAL A 154 -8.42 17.24 4.08
C VAL A 154 -8.60 18.50 4.93
N PRO A 155 -7.51 19.19 5.32
CA PRO A 155 -7.60 20.37 6.15
C PRO A 155 -8.25 21.53 5.39
N ALA A 156 -9.26 22.18 6.03
CA ALA A 156 -9.89 23.41 5.55
C ALA A 156 -9.25 24.67 6.17
N THR A 157 -8.36 24.49 7.16
CA THR A 157 -7.61 25.58 7.82
C THR A 157 -6.11 25.29 7.79
N ALA A 158 -5.30 26.33 7.71
CA ALA A 158 -3.84 26.18 7.55
C ALA A 158 -3.12 25.57 8.78
N ASP A 159 -3.75 25.52 9.93
CA ASP A 159 -3.26 24.88 11.15
C ASP A 159 -3.66 23.40 11.26
N GLY A 160 -4.49 22.92 10.30
CA GLY A 160 -5.00 21.55 10.32
C GLY A 160 -5.99 21.25 11.45
N GLU A 161 -6.43 22.28 12.22
CA GLU A 161 -7.35 22.09 13.34
C GLU A 161 -8.83 21.99 12.91
N ARG A 162 -9.14 22.13 11.62
CA ARG A 162 -10.47 21.94 11.05
C ARG A 162 -10.35 21.46 9.60
N GLY A 163 -11.19 20.50 9.22
CA GLY A 163 -11.21 19.95 7.88
C GLY A 163 -12.34 18.94 7.67
N PHE A 164 -12.26 18.26 6.55
CA PHE A 164 -13.20 17.21 6.16
C PHE A 164 -12.53 15.85 6.25
N LEU A 165 -13.13 14.94 7.00
CA LEU A 165 -12.77 13.53 7.04
C LEU A 165 -13.72 12.76 6.12
N TYR A 166 -13.17 12.18 5.08
CA TYR A 166 -13.86 11.27 4.18
C TYR A 166 -13.56 9.83 4.60
N THR A 167 -14.61 8.99 4.64
CA THR A 167 -14.43 7.56 4.92
C THR A 167 -15.15 6.75 3.85
N ALA A 168 -14.44 5.81 3.21
CA ALA A 168 -15.04 4.79 2.35
C ALA A 168 -15.92 3.84 3.17
N TRP A 169 -17.01 3.36 2.55
CA TRP A 169 -17.82 2.27 3.06
C TRP A 169 -17.80 1.16 2.01
N GLU A 170 -16.99 0.14 2.25
CA GLU A 170 -16.64 -0.94 1.33
C GLU A 170 -17.82 -1.92 1.17
N ASP A 171 -18.75 -1.57 0.30
CA ASP A 171 -19.95 -2.38 0.05
C ASP A 171 -20.37 -2.35 -1.44
N ARG A 172 -21.43 -3.03 -1.79
CA ARG A 172 -21.93 -3.20 -3.17
C ARG A 172 -23.42 -2.87 -3.23
N PRO A 173 -23.81 -1.63 -3.63
CA PRO A 173 -22.99 -0.45 -3.94
C PRO A 173 -22.24 0.10 -2.72
N ALA A 174 -21.11 0.78 -2.99
CA ALA A 174 -20.31 1.43 -1.98
C ALA A 174 -20.81 2.84 -1.64
N GLY A 175 -20.30 3.39 -0.53
CA GLY A 175 -20.59 4.75 -0.11
C GLY A 175 -19.36 5.50 0.36
N ILE A 176 -19.47 6.82 0.47
CA ILE A 176 -18.48 7.69 1.13
C ILE A 176 -19.23 8.55 2.13
N SER A 177 -18.75 8.59 3.39
CA SER A 177 -19.21 9.60 4.35
C SER A 177 -18.25 10.78 4.40
N GLN A 178 -18.81 11.98 4.63
CA GLN A 178 -18.06 13.21 4.91
C GLN A 178 -18.40 13.72 6.29
N LEU A 179 -17.39 13.93 7.12
CA LEU A 179 -17.49 14.58 8.41
C LEU A 179 -16.71 15.89 8.36
N GLU A 180 -17.34 17.02 8.66
CA GLU A 180 -16.61 18.23 9.01
C GLU A 180 -16.24 18.14 10.48
N ILE A 181 -14.94 18.13 10.79
CA ILE A 181 -14.43 18.02 12.15
C ILE A 181 -13.56 19.22 12.53
N ALA A 182 -13.53 19.55 13.82
CA ALA A 182 -12.68 20.60 14.36
C ALA A 182 -12.06 20.18 15.69
N TRP A 183 -10.77 20.47 15.86
CA TRP A 183 -10.05 20.21 17.10
C TRP A 183 -10.49 21.17 18.19
N ASN A 184 -10.92 20.65 19.34
CA ASN A 184 -11.29 21.40 20.52
C ASN A 184 -10.16 21.34 21.56
N ALA A 185 -9.30 22.35 21.58
CA ALA A 185 -8.17 22.42 22.50
C ALA A 185 -8.56 22.43 24.00
N THR A 186 -9.86 22.67 24.34
CA THR A 186 -10.31 22.66 25.73
C THR A 186 -10.61 21.25 26.23
N SER A 187 -11.25 20.42 25.42
CA SER A 187 -11.52 19.02 25.72
C SER A 187 -10.35 18.11 25.29
N SER A 188 -9.49 18.57 24.40
CA SER A 188 -8.48 17.77 23.67
C SER A 188 -9.14 16.63 22.89
N GLU A 189 -10.20 16.93 22.16
CA GLU A 189 -10.98 16.01 21.34
C GLU A 189 -11.39 16.69 20.04
N TRP A 190 -11.74 15.90 19.04
CA TRP A 190 -12.35 16.38 17.81
C TRP A 190 -13.86 16.51 17.97
N ASP A 191 -14.41 17.68 17.65
CA ASP A 191 -15.85 17.91 17.56
C ASP A 191 -16.32 17.61 16.12
N VAL A 192 -17.31 16.75 15.95
CA VAL A 192 -18.00 16.55 14.66
C VAL A 192 -19.02 17.66 14.48
N LEU A 193 -18.79 18.53 13.50
CA LEU A 193 -19.64 19.70 13.23
C LEU A 193 -20.81 19.36 12.31
N THR A 194 -20.50 18.67 11.21
CA THR A 194 -21.49 18.14 10.26
C THR A 194 -21.10 16.72 9.82
N SER A 195 -22.09 15.95 9.38
CA SER A 195 -21.92 14.59 8.90
C SER A 195 -22.98 14.23 7.86
N SER A 196 -22.57 13.59 6.77
CA SER A 196 -23.45 13.15 5.68
C SER A 196 -22.88 11.92 4.96
N MET A 197 -23.75 11.16 4.31
CA MET A 197 -23.37 10.25 3.22
C MET A 197 -23.42 11.02 1.90
N LEU A 198 -22.39 10.87 1.06
CA LEU A 198 -22.27 11.57 -0.21
C LEU A 198 -23.03 10.83 -1.32
N ASP A 199 -23.59 11.58 -2.26
CA ASP A 199 -24.27 11.04 -3.43
C ASP A 199 -23.28 10.77 -4.57
N LEU A 200 -23.07 9.50 -4.90
CA LEU A 200 -22.17 9.05 -5.97
C LEU A 200 -22.92 8.77 -7.29
N SER A 201 -24.23 9.06 -7.37
CA SER A 201 -25.04 8.77 -8.58
C SER A 201 -24.53 9.48 -9.82
N GLY A 202 -23.89 10.65 -9.66
CA GLY A 202 -23.29 11.43 -10.75
C GLY A 202 -22.12 10.73 -11.47
N ILE A 203 -21.57 9.68 -10.86
CA ILE A 203 -20.52 8.82 -11.43
C ILE A 203 -20.96 7.36 -11.51
N ASN A 204 -22.27 7.08 -11.65
CA ASN A 204 -22.86 5.74 -11.67
C ASN A 204 -22.66 4.93 -10.36
N GLY A 205 -22.56 5.62 -9.21
CA GLY A 205 -22.34 4.97 -7.92
C GLY A 205 -20.88 4.58 -7.68
N GLY A 206 -20.64 3.76 -6.65
CA GLY A 206 -19.35 3.17 -6.31
C GLY A 206 -19.49 1.66 -6.08
N TRP A 207 -18.40 0.94 -6.25
CA TRP A 207 -18.36 -0.51 -6.06
C TRP A 207 -17.16 -0.92 -5.24
N VAL A 208 -17.39 -1.48 -4.03
CA VAL A 208 -16.34 -1.96 -3.13
C VAL A 208 -15.21 -0.92 -2.99
N LEU A 209 -15.49 0.19 -2.30
CA LEU A 209 -14.47 1.21 -2.05
C LEU A 209 -13.59 0.76 -0.90
N CYS A 210 -12.45 0.18 -1.24
CA CYS A 210 -11.46 -0.36 -0.32
C CYS A 210 -10.46 0.73 0.11
N PHE A 211 -9.18 0.43 0.16
CA PHE A 211 -8.15 1.34 0.60
C PHE A 211 -7.95 2.53 -0.38
N GLY A 212 -7.03 3.42 -0.07
CA GLY A 212 -6.78 4.59 -0.90
C GLY A 212 -5.56 5.38 -0.45
N SER A 213 -5.34 6.53 -1.07
CA SER A 213 -4.25 7.43 -0.73
C SER A 213 -4.66 8.90 -0.89
N ILE A 214 -3.81 9.81 -0.41
CA ILE A 214 -3.92 11.23 -0.72
C ILE A 214 -2.86 11.56 -1.77
N SER A 215 -3.27 12.18 -2.86
CA SER A 215 -2.38 12.59 -3.94
C SER A 215 -1.39 13.69 -3.47
N PRO A 216 -0.24 13.91 -4.17
CA PRO A 216 0.66 15.00 -3.86
C PRO A 216 0.03 16.41 -3.93
N TRP A 217 -1.09 16.56 -4.64
CA TRP A 217 -1.86 17.81 -4.70
C TRP A 217 -3.00 17.88 -3.67
N GLY A 218 -3.10 16.90 -2.77
CA GLY A 218 -4.02 16.90 -1.63
C GLY A 218 -5.42 16.35 -1.91
N ALA A 219 -5.66 15.75 -3.07
CA ALA A 219 -6.94 15.11 -3.37
C ALA A 219 -6.98 13.66 -2.87
N PRO A 220 -8.06 13.22 -2.19
CA PRO A 220 -8.25 11.81 -1.86
C PRO A 220 -8.50 10.97 -3.11
N LEU A 221 -7.84 9.82 -3.18
CA LEU A 221 -7.99 8.79 -4.20
C LEU A 221 -8.55 7.53 -3.55
N PHE A 222 -9.76 7.15 -3.94
CA PHE A 222 -10.46 5.95 -3.47
C PHE A 222 -10.35 4.86 -4.52
N SER A 223 -10.16 3.61 -4.09
CA SER A 223 -9.99 2.48 -5.00
C SER A 223 -11.25 1.64 -5.06
N GLU A 224 -11.70 1.29 -6.26
CA GLU A 224 -12.79 0.34 -6.48
C GLU A 224 -12.21 -1.07 -6.61
N GLU A 225 -12.44 -1.90 -5.61
CA GLU A 225 -12.06 -3.30 -5.61
C GLU A 225 -13.13 -4.15 -6.28
N LEU A 226 -12.87 -4.53 -7.54
CA LEU A 226 -13.81 -5.27 -8.37
C LEU A 226 -13.47 -6.77 -8.40
N TYR A 227 -14.13 -7.59 -7.62
CA TYR A 227 -13.96 -9.06 -7.60
C TYR A 227 -14.64 -9.79 -8.78
N PHE A 228 -14.61 -9.22 -9.97
CA PHE A 228 -15.16 -9.81 -11.17
C PHE A 228 -14.07 -10.10 -12.20
N ASP A 229 -13.55 -11.32 -12.20
CA ASP A 229 -12.57 -11.76 -13.18
C ASP A 229 -13.19 -12.13 -14.53
N ASN A 230 -14.47 -12.49 -14.53
CA ASN A 230 -15.21 -12.89 -15.72
C ASN A 230 -16.37 -11.94 -15.96
N THR A 231 -16.17 -10.92 -16.76
CA THR A 231 -17.21 -9.94 -17.13
C THR A 231 -18.41 -10.61 -17.80
N GLU A 232 -18.23 -11.73 -18.52
CA GLU A 232 -19.30 -12.52 -19.10
C GLU A 232 -20.31 -13.07 -18.11
N GLU A 233 -19.92 -13.27 -16.84
CA GLU A 233 -20.82 -13.77 -15.77
C GLU A 233 -21.68 -12.64 -15.18
N TRP A 234 -21.40 -11.38 -15.48
CA TRP A 234 -22.12 -10.24 -14.90
C TRP A 234 -23.63 -10.34 -15.09
N ASN A 235 -24.08 -10.83 -16.23
CA ASN A 235 -25.50 -10.94 -16.59
C ASN A 235 -26.13 -12.28 -16.20
N ASP A 236 -25.40 -13.22 -15.59
CA ASP A 236 -25.92 -14.50 -15.13
C ASP A 236 -26.64 -14.35 -13.78
N GLU A 237 -27.97 -14.41 -13.79
CA GLU A 237 -28.79 -14.37 -12.57
C GLU A 237 -28.48 -15.50 -11.58
N SER A 238 -27.79 -16.56 -12.01
CA SER A 238 -27.36 -17.65 -11.12
C SER A 238 -25.99 -17.40 -10.48
N PHE A 239 -25.28 -16.34 -10.87
CA PHE A 239 -23.99 -15.98 -10.32
C PHE A 239 -24.09 -15.62 -8.82
N ARG A 240 -23.12 -16.06 -8.04
CA ARG A 240 -23.18 -15.92 -6.57
C ARG A 240 -23.31 -14.49 -6.05
N TYR A 241 -22.85 -13.50 -6.82
CA TYR A 241 -22.90 -12.07 -6.48
C TYR A 241 -24.03 -11.31 -7.18
N HIS A 242 -24.96 -12.00 -7.88
CA HIS A 242 -26.05 -11.34 -8.61
C HIS A 242 -26.90 -10.42 -7.71
N HIS A 243 -27.09 -10.78 -6.44
CA HIS A 243 -27.82 -9.93 -5.48
C HIS A 243 -27.20 -8.55 -5.28
N ASN A 244 -25.88 -8.41 -5.43
CA ASN A 244 -25.19 -7.12 -5.33
C ASN A 244 -25.48 -6.25 -6.56
N GLN A 245 -25.59 -6.85 -7.74
CA GLN A 245 -25.97 -6.16 -8.97
C GLN A 245 -27.41 -5.64 -8.88
N VAL A 246 -28.33 -6.41 -8.27
CA VAL A 246 -29.70 -5.98 -7.99
C VAL A 246 -29.75 -4.79 -7.04
N LEU A 247 -28.92 -4.78 -5.99
CA LEU A 247 -28.80 -3.64 -5.08
C LEU A 247 -28.23 -2.40 -5.80
N LEU A 248 -27.27 -2.60 -6.71
CA LEU A 248 -26.73 -1.51 -7.52
C LEU A 248 -27.75 -0.99 -8.54
N GLU A 249 -28.57 -1.86 -9.15
CA GLU A 249 -29.71 -1.48 -9.97
C GLU A 249 -30.75 -0.69 -9.16
N ASP A 250 -31.07 -1.12 -7.94
CA ASP A 250 -31.96 -0.40 -7.02
C ASP A 250 -31.36 0.97 -6.63
N TYR A 251 -30.04 1.07 -6.50
CA TYR A 251 -29.34 2.33 -6.23
C TYR A 251 -29.46 3.29 -7.44
N LEU A 252 -29.19 2.82 -8.65
CA LEU A 252 -29.12 3.64 -9.87
C LEU A 252 -30.49 3.89 -10.52
N GLY A 253 -31.49 3.01 -10.30
CA GLY A 253 -32.76 2.98 -11.02
C GLY A 253 -32.66 2.39 -12.45
N HIS A 254 -31.52 1.80 -12.82
CA HIS A 254 -31.31 1.07 -14.07
C HIS A 254 -30.23 -0.01 -13.89
N TYR A 255 -30.23 -1.02 -14.78
CA TYR A 255 -29.27 -2.12 -14.72
C TYR A 255 -27.84 -1.61 -14.97
N PRO A 256 -26.86 -1.95 -14.12
CA PRO A 256 -25.51 -1.39 -14.20
C PRO A 256 -24.67 -2.01 -15.30
N ASN A 257 -23.83 -1.19 -15.95
CA ASN A 257 -22.80 -1.65 -16.87
C ASN A 257 -21.55 -2.06 -16.05
N PRO A 258 -21.02 -3.30 -16.17
CA PRO A 258 -19.85 -3.73 -15.39
C PRO A 258 -18.59 -2.92 -15.69
N TYR A 259 -18.48 -2.34 -16.89
CA TYR A 259 -17.34 -1.53 -17.28
C TYR A 259 -17.32 -0.12 -16.66
N ASP A 260 -18.37 0.28 -15.95
CA ASP A 260 -18.36 1.52 -15.14
C ASP A 260 -17.54 1.40 -13.85
N TYR A 261 -17.15 0.20 -13.41
CA TYR A 261 -16.55 -0.06 -12.10
C TYR A 261 -15.17 -0.70 -12.19
N GLY A 262 -14.39 -0.58 -11.10
CA GLY A 262 -13.05 -1.13 -10.98
C GLY A 262 -11.97 -0.12 -11.38
N TYR A 263 -12.09 1.11 -10.88
CA TYR A 263 -11.19 2.23 -11.16
C TYR A 263 -10.84 3.02 -9.90
N ILE A 264 -10.07 4.09 -10.06
CA ILE A 264 -9.76 5.05 -9.00
C ILE A 264 -10.73 6.23 -9.09
N ILE A 265 -11.30 6.60 -7.94
CA ILE A 265 -12.17 7.77 -7.79
C ILE A 265 -11.41 8.85 -7.03
N GLU A 266 -11.22 10.01 -7.64
CA GLU A 266 -10.67 11.21 -7.02
C GLU A 266 -11.78 12.10 -6.47
N ILE A 267 -11.60 12.65 -5.26
CA ILE A 267 -12.44 13.70 -4.73
C ILE A 267 -11.81 15.05 -5.05
N GLU A 268 -12.44 15.82 -5.93
CA GLU A 268 -12.07 17.19 -6.25
C GLU A 268 -12.76 18.17 -5.28
N ASP A 269 -12.17 19.35 -5.06
CA ASP A 269 -12.68 20.36 -4.10
C ASP A 269 -12.93 19.79 -2.69
N ALA A 270 -12.06 18.85 -2.26
CA ALA A 270 -12.22 18.07 -1.03
C ALA A 270 -12.09 18.92 0.26
N ASP A 271 -11.62 20.16 0.18
CA ASP A 271 -11.59 21.12 1.27
C ASP A 271 -12.94 21.88 1.48
N SER A 272 -14.01 21.42 0.79
CA SER A 272 -15.34 22.03 0.79
C SER A 272 -16.44 21.08 1.26
N ALA A 273 -17.60 21.65 1.63
CA ALA A 273 -18.79 20.87 1.99
C ALA A 273 -19.51 20.21 0.78
N GLU A 274 -19.18 20.63 -0.44
CA GLU A 274 -19.78 20.14 -1.69
C GLU A 274 -18.66 19.67 -2.62
N PRO A 275 -18.02 18.51 -2.37
CA PRO A 275 -16.96 17.97 -3.20
C PRO A 275 -17.52 17.44 -4.54
N ALA A 276 -16.65 17.32 -5.54
CA ALA A 276 -16.96 16.66 -6.81
C ALA A 276 -16.18 15.34 -6.92
N PHE A 277 -16.63 14.45 -7.80
CA PHE A 277 -16.02 13.14 -8.02
C PHE A 277 -15.58 12.97 -9.46
N ASN A 278 -14.39 12.40 -9.65
CA ASN A 278 -13.84 12.09 -10.96
C ASN A 278 -13.30 10.65 -10.97
N ARG A 279 -13.75 9.83 -11.92
CA ARG A 279 -13.27 8.45 -12.09
C ARG A 279 -12.20 8.39 -13.16
N HIS A 280 -11.03 7.87 -12.82
CA HIS A 280 -9.86 7.80 -13.69
C HIS A 280 -9.80 6.52 -14.50
N LEU A 281 -10.59 6.45 -15.58
CA LEU A 281 -10.74 5.27 -16.43
C LEU A 281 -9.45 4.87 -17.17
N ALA A 282 -8.57 5.83 -17.47
CA ALA A 282 -7.30 5.59 -18.14
C ALA A 282 -6.29 4.79 -17.30
N MET A 283 -6.54 4.59 -16.01
CA MET A 283 -5.70 3.77 -15.14
C MET A 283 -5.94 2.26 -15.27
N GLY A 284 -6.90 1.85 -16.12
CA GLY A 284 -7.25 0.45 -16.33
C GLY A 284 -8.25 -0.09 -15.31
N ARG A 285 -8.96 -1.15 -15.69
CA ARG A 285 -10.03 -1.78 -14.92
C ARG A 285 -9.54 -3.11 -14.31
N PHE A 286 -9.49 -3.16 -13.00
CA PHE A 286 -9.16 -4.35 -12.20
C PHE A 286 -9.62 -4.15 -10.75
N SER A 287 -9.26 -5.03 -9.84
CA SER A 287 -9.63 -4.96 -8.42
C SER A 287 -8.67 -4.03 -7.69
N HIS A 288 -8.85 -2.72 -7.85
CA HIS A 288 -7.95 -1.74 -7.24
C HIS A 288 -8.02 -1.78 -5.72
N GLU A 289 -6.91 -2.14 -5.10
CA GLU A 289 -6.75 -2.03 -3.66
C GLU A 289 -6.23 -0.66 -3.26
N ASN A 290 -5.17 -0.21 -3.92
CA ASN A 290 -4.59 1.11 -3.63
C ASN A 290 -3.94 1.73 -4.87
N ALA A 291 -3.90 3.08 -4.88
CA ALA A 291 -3.18 3.89 -5.86
C ALA A 291 -2.20 4.82 -5.15
N GLN A 292 -0.89 4.66 -5.34
CA GLN A 292 0.12 5.53 -4.77
C GLN A 292 0.76 6.40 -5.83
N VAL A 293 0.46 7.69 -5.80
CA VAL A 293 1.07 8.69 -6.71
C VAL A 293 2.45 9.08 -6.20
N MET A 294 3.44 9.09 -7.11
CA MET A 294 4.80 9.49 -6.80
C MET A 294 4.98 11.01 -6.80
N PRO A 295 6.07 11.54 -6.18
CA PRO A 295 6.34 12.97 -6.10
C PRO A 295 6.54 13.70 -7.45
N ASP A 296 6.65 12.98 -8.58
CA ASP A 296 6.62 13.57 -9.92
C ASP A 296 5.21 13.96 -10.40
N GLU A 297 4.19 13.66 -9.58
CA GLU A 297 2.77 13.89 -9.84
C GLU A 297 2.24 13.19 -11.11
N ARG A 298 2.96 12.18 -11.61
CA ARG A 298 2.67 11.47 -12.86
C ARG A 298 2.70 9.96 -12.72
N THR A 299 3.70 9.43 -12.01
CA THR A 299 3.86 7.99 -11.84
C THR A 299 2.95 7.51 -10.71
N VAL A 300 2.12 6.52 -10.99
CA VAL A 300 1.21 5.90 -10.01
C VAL A 300 1.47 4.41 -9.98
N TYR A 301 1.63 3.85 -8.79
CA TYR A 301 1.63 2.41 -8.57
C TYR A 301 0.27 1.98 -8.08
N LEU A 302 -0.24 0.88 -8.64
CA LEU A 302 -1.59 0.39 -8.44
C LEU A 302 -1.52 -1.08 -8.06
N THR A 303 -2.15 -1.44 -6.95
CA THR A 303 -2.26 -2.81 -6.48
C THR A 303 -3.61 -3.40 -6.87
N ASP A 304 -3.64 -4.70 -7.10
CA ASP A 304 -4.78 -5.47 -7.59
C ASP A 304 -5.04 -6.62 -6.62
N ASP A 305 -6.07 -6.50 -5.77
CA ASP A 305 -6.38 -7.58 -4.81
C ASP A 305 -7.19 -8.71 -5.44
N GLY A 306 -6.96 -9.91 -4.94
CA GLY A 306 -7.59 -11.14 -5.38
C GLY A 306 -6.60 -12.27 -5.60
N TYR A 307 -6.95 -13.17 -6.49
CA TYR A 307 -6.13 -14.30 -6.93
C TYR A 307 -5.75 -14.10 -8.39
N ASP A 308 -4.54 -14.54 -8.77
CA ASP A 308 -4.05 -14.42 -10.16
C ASP A 308 -4.08 -12.96 -10.63
N THR A 309 -3.46 -12.08 -9.85
CA THR A 309 -3.51 -10.62 -9.99
C THR A 309 -2.21 -10.04 -10.54
N VAL A 310 -2.23 -8.76 -10.88
CA VAL A 310 -1.14 -8.08 -11.57
C VAL A 310 -0.75 -6.79 -10.84
N LEU A 311 0.53 -6.51 -10.70
CA LEU A 311 1.02 -5.22 -10.22
C LEU A 311 1.09 -4.23 -11.38
N TYR A 312 0.44 -3.08 -11.26
CA TYR A 312 0.38 -2.08 -12.32
C TYR A 312 1.16 -0.82 -12.01
N LYS A 313 1.51 -0.11 -13.08
CA LYS A 313 2.03 1.25 -13.05
C LYS A 313 1.38 2.08 -14.15
N PHE A 314 0.88 3.25 -13.77
CA PHE A 314 0.38 4.25 -14.71
C PHE A 314 1.33 5.45 -14.76
N ILE A 315 1.52 6.03 -15.93
CA ILE A 315 2.30 7.27 -16.11
C ILE A 315 1.41 8.29 -16.80
N ALA A 316 0.98 9.30 -16.05
CA ALA A 316 0.14 10.37 -16.54
C ALA A 316 0.86 11.22 -17.60
N ASP A 317 0.14 11.75 -18.58
CA ASP A 317 0.66 12.63 -19.63
C ASP A 317 1.12 13.98 -19.06
N LEU A 318 0.41 14.48 -18.04
CA LEU A 318 0.70 15.76 -17.38
C LEU A 318 0.79 15.56 -15.87
N PRO A 319 1.66 16.29 -15.16
CA PRO A 319 1.69 16.28 -13.71
C PRO A 319 0.37 16.79 -13.11
N GLY A 320 -0.13 16.12 -12.07
CA GLY A 320 -1.35 16.48 -11.37
C GLY A 320 -2.65 16.24 -12.18
N ASP A 321 -2.58 15.50 -13.28
CA ASP A 321 -3.73 15.19 -14.12
C ASP A 321 -3.70 13.70 -14.51
N LEU A 322 -4.53 12.90 -13.86
CA LEU A 322 -4.61 11.44 -14.07
C LEU A 322 -5.61 11.04 -15.17
N SER A 323 -6.17 11.99 -15.88
CA SER A 323 -7.21 11.75 -16.90
C SER A 323 -6.71 11.11 -18.19
N ALA A 324 -5.39 11.12 -18.44
CA ALA A 324 -4.77 10.52 -19.61
C ALA A 324 -3.33 10.06 -19.31
N GLY A 325 -2.92 8.95 -19.93
CA GLY A 325 -1.57 8.43 -19.74
C GLY A 325 -1.39 7.03 -20.32
N THR A 326 -0.32 6.36 -19.87
CA THR A 326 0.07 5.03 -20.32
C THR A 326 0.04 4.05 -19.16
N LEU A 327 -0.64 2.93 -19.36
CA LEU A 327 -0.76 1.82 -18.40
C LEU A 327 0.30 0.75 -18.69
N TYR A 328 0.93 0.26 -17.63
CA TYR A 328 1.94 -0.80 -17.66
C TYR A 328 1.60 -1.89 -16.62
N ALA A 329 1.99 -3.13 -16.93
CA ALA A 329 1.94 -4.28 -16.03
C ALA A 329 3.36 -4.77 -15.71
N ALA A 330 3.59 -5.28 -14.51
CA ALA A 330 4.89 -5.80 -14.10
C ALA A 330 5.13 -7.19 -14.70
N HIS A 331 6.35 -7.44 -15.19
CA HIS A 331 6.87 -8.76 -15.48
C HIS A 331 8.06 -9.01 -14.54
N LEU A 332 8.06 -10.15 -13.86
CA LEU A 332 8.99 -10.46 -12.80
C LEU A 332 10.01 -11.52 -13.21
N ALA A 333 11.23 -11.35 -12.71
CA ALA A 333 12.24 -12.39 -12.74
C ALA A 333 12.66 -12.74 -11.31
N GLN A 334 12.22 -13.91 -10.83
CA GLN A 334 12.49 -14.39 -9.48
C GLN A 334 13.96 -14.75 -9.29
N ASP A 335 14.53 -14.46 -8.11
CA ASP A 335 15.84 -14.93 -7.68
C ASP A 335 15.88 -16.48 -7.64
N GLN A 336 17.09 -17.07 -7.62
CA GLN A 336 17.28 -18.53 -7.58
C GLN A 336 17.00 -19.12 -6.18
N SER A 337 15.92 -18.72 -5.55
CA SER A 337 15.46 -19.19 -4.24
C SER A 337 13.94 -19.36 -4.30
N ARG A 338 13.41 -20.19 -3.40
CA ARG A 338 11.98 -20.35 -3.17
C ARG A 338 11.56 -19.93 -1.77
N ASP A 339 12.50 -19.55 -0.91
CA ASP A 339 12.20 -19.10 0.45
C ASP A 339 11.54 -17.73 0.41
N ALA A 340 10.23 -17.67 0.64
CA ALA A 340 9.46 -16.45 0.58
C ALA A 340 10.02 -15.33 1.48
N ALA A 341 10.70 -15.70 2.59
CA ALA A 341 11.29 -14.72 3.51
C ALA A 341 12.53 -14.01 2.95
N THR A 342 13.15 -14.53 1.90
CA THR A 342 14.45 -14.03 1.39
C THR A 342 14.51 -13.87 -0.13
N THR A 343 13.49 -14.32 -0.84
CA THR A 343 13.46 -14.29 -2.30
C THR A 343 12.88 -12.99 -2.81
N GLY A 344 13.62 -12.31 -3.68
CA GLY A 344 13.18 -11.09 -4.34
C GLY A 344 12.99 -11.28 -5.85
N PHE A 345 12.62 -10.19 -6.51
CA PHE A 345 12.29 -10.17 -7.93
C PHE A 345 12.92 -8.95 -8.61
N ASP A 346 13.56 -9.15 -9.76
CA ASP A 346 13.82 -8.06 -10.69
C ASP A 346 12.55 -7.76 -11.49
N VAL A 347 12.31 -6.48 -11.81
CA VAL A 347 11.06 -6.02 -12.42
C VAL A 347 11.32 -5.35 -13.76
N ASP A 348 10.67 -5.85 -14.80
CA ASP A 348 10.50 -5.20 -16.08
C ASP A 348 9.03 -4.78 -16.27
N TRP A 349 8.75 -3.79 -17.13
CA TRP A 349 7.41 -3.25 -17.32
C TRP A 349 6.91 -3.46 -18.75
N VAL A 350 5.79 -4.15 -18.89
CA VAL A 350 5.07 -4.39 -20.15
C VAL A 350 4.08 -3.25 -20.37
N GLU A 351 4.19 -2.50 -21.46
CA GLU A 351 3.24 -1.45 -21.84
C GLU A 351 1.94 -2.08 -22.34
N LEU A 352 0.82 -1.78 -21.69
CA LEU A 352 -0.51 -2.24 -22.11
C LEU A 352 -1.14 -1.31 -23.14
N GLY A 353 -1.08 0.00 -22.93
CA GLY A 353 -1.64 0.98 -23.86
C GLY A 353 -1.63 2.39 -23.31
N SER A 354 -1.93 3.35 -24.18
CA SER A 354 -2.10 4.77 -23.82
C SER A 354 -3.49 5.23 -24.23
N SER A 355 -4.21 5.89 -23.30
CA SER A 355 -5.54 6.44 -23.58
C SER A 355 -5.88 7.60 -22.64
N SER A 356 -7.07 8.14 -22.78
CA SER A 356 -7.67 9.11 -21.88
C SER A 356 -8.98 8.57 -21.29
N SER A 357 -9.36 9.02 -20.09
CA SER A 357 -10.65 8.66 -19.48
C SER A 357 -11.83 8.97 -20.42
N ALA A 358 -11.75 10.05 -21.20
CA ALA A 358 -12.78 10.40 -22.16
C ALA A 358 -12.89 9.41 -23.33
N GLU A 359 -11.77 8.84 -23.79
CA GLU A 359 -11.77 7.80 -24.83
C GLU A 359 -12.26 6.46 -24.27
N VAL A 360 -11.77 6.08 -23.09
CA VAL A 360 -12.22 4.85 -22.40
C VAL A 360 -13.73 4.91 -22.15
N GLN A 361 -14.27 6.07 -21.73
CA GLN A 361 -15.72 6.25 -21.56
C GLN A 361 -16.49 5.97 -22.86
N THR A 362 -15.98 6.39 -24.03
CA THR A 362 -16.66 6.08 -25.30
C THR A 362 -16.69 4.58 -25.60
N TRP A 363 -15.70 3.82 -25.15
CA TRP A 363 -15.73 2.36 -25.28
C TRP A 363 -16.70 1.72 -24.28
N ILE A 364 -16.78 2.23 -23.04
CA ILE A 364 -17.74 1.78 -22.01
C ILE A 364 -19.18 1.98 -22.52
N ASP A 365 -19.50 3.14 -23.08
CA ASP A 365 -20.83 3.50 -23.58
C ASP A 365 -21.34 2.53 -24.67
N GLU A 366 -20.45 1.82 -25.39
CA GLU A 366 -20.85 0.81 -26.38
C GLU A 366 -21.50 -0.43 -25.74
N TYR A 367 -21.28 -0.67 -24.45
CA TYR A 367 -21.85 -1.79 -23.69
C TYR A 367 -23.07 -1.39 -22.85
N ASP A 368 -23.53 -0.14 -22.95
CA ASP A 368 -24.71 0.33 -22.25
C ASP A 368 -25.98 -0.40 -22.72
N GLY A 369 -26.86 -0.66 -21.75
CA GLY A 369 -28.14 -1.29 -22.03
C GLY A 369 -28.10 -2.81 -22.22
N ILE A 370 -26.92 -3.44 -22.04
CA ILE A 370 -26.82 -4.89 -21.92
C ILE A 370 -27.36 -5.28 -20.53
N THR A 371 -28.19 -6.32 -20.46
CA THR A 371 -28.90 -6.73 -19.24
C THR A 371 -28.89 -8.26 -19.08
N THR A 372 -29.46 -8.77 -18.00
CA THR A 372 -29.67 -10.21 -17.80
C THR A 372 -30.45 -10.89 -18.94
N ALA A 373 -31.27 -10.13 -19.70
CA ALA A 373 -32.01 -10.64 -20.86
C ALA A 373 -31.08 -11.00 -22.04
N ASP A 374 -29.88 -10.45 -22.08
CA ASP A 374 -28.89 -10.68 -23.14
C ASP A 374 -27.92 -11.83 -22.81
N PHE A 375 -28.02 -12.41 -21.61
CA PHE A 375 -27.16 -13.50 -21.19
C PHE A 375 -27.40 -14.78 -22.00
N VAL A 376 -26.34 -15.34 -22.56
CA VAL A 376 -26.33 -16.64 -23.22
C VAL A 376 -25.16 -17.45 -22.65
N ALA A 377 -25.47 -18.54 -21.97
CA ALA A 377 -24.44 -19.39 -21.37
C ALA A 377 -23.38 -19.85 -22.38
N GLY A 378 -22.11 -19.51 -22.14
CA GLY A 378 -20.98 -19.82 -22.99
C GLY A 378 -20.73 -18.84 -24.13
N GLU A 379 -21.44 -17.70 -24.15
CA GLU A 379 -21.21 -16.56 -25.05
C GLU A 379 -21.06 -15.29 -24.20
N SER A 380 -20.05 -14.46 -24.45
CA SER A 380 -19.91 -13.16 -23.76
C SER A 380 -20.69 -12.08 -24.51
N SER A 381 -21.44 -11.25 -23.75
CA SER A 381 -22.04 -9.99 -24.25
C SER A 381 -21.04 -8.82 -24.19
N TYR A 382 -19.86 -9.06 -23.61
CA TYR A 382 -18.76 -8.12 -23.39
C TYR A 382 -17.55 -8.56 -24.21
N ILE A 383 -16.37 -7.94 -23.98
CA ILE A 383 -15.12 -8.33 -24.62
C ILE A 383 -14.84 -9.82 -24.36
N SER A 384 -14.70 -10.59 -25.41
CA SER A 384 -14.45 -12.04 -25.35
C SER A 384 -12.97 -12.36 -25.28
N ASP A 385 -12.62 -13.56 -24.79
CA ASP A 385 -11.23 -14.04 -24.78
C ASP A 385 -10.63 -14.10 -26.19
N ALA A 386 -11.45 -14.31 -27.23
CA ALA A 386 -11.00 -14.26 -28.63
C ALA A 386 -10.58 -12.85 -29.03
N GLU A 387 -11.32 -11.82 -28.64
CA GLU A 387 -10.98 -10.41 -28.91
C GLU A 387 -9.73 -9.99 -28.14
N ILE A 388 -9.57 -10.45 -26.89
CA ILE A 388 -8.36 -10.23 -26.10
C ILE A 388 -7.15 -10.83 -26.78
N ASN A 389 -7.27 -12.08 -27.26
CA ASN A 389 -6.20 -12.78 -27.96
C ASN A 389 -5.84 -12.07 -29.29
N ASP A 390 -6.83 -11.72 -30.11
CA ASP A 390 -6.63 -10.98 -31.36
C ASP A 390 -5.93 -9.63 -31.13
N TRP A 391 -6.26 -8.93 -30.04
CA TRP A 391 -5.62 -7.68 -29.64
C TRP A 391 -4.15 -7.88 -29.25
N ALA A 392 -3.84 -8.93 -28.46
CA ALA A 392 -2.49 -9.24 -28.04
C ALA A 392 -1.61 -9.67 -29.21
N GLU A 393 -2.14 -10.55 -30.09
CA GLU A 393 -1.45 -11.00 -31.31
C GLU A 393 -1.10 -9.83 -32.23
N ALA A 394 -2.02 -8.87 -32.40
CA ALA A 394 -1.77 -7.67 -33.20
C ALA A 394 -0.63 -6.83 -32.62
N ARG A 395 -0.52 -6.71 -31.30
CA ARG A 395 0.54 -5.95 -30.62
C ARG A 395 1.89 -6.64 -30.66
N LEU A 396 1.92 -7.95 -30.43
CA LEU A 396 3.14 -8.77 -30.46
C LEU A 396 3.58 -9.13 -31.88
N ASN A 397 2.67 -9.08 -32.84
CA ASN A 397 2.82 -9.57 -34.21
C ASN A 397 3.21 -11.06 -34.21
N GLU A 398 2.55 -11.84 -33.36
CA GLU A 398 2.74 -13.27 -33.16
C GLU A 398 1.38 -13.99 -33.15
N ASP A 399 1.33 -15.22 -33.63
CA ASP A 399 0.17 -16.12 -33.56
C ASP A 399 0.25 -16.84 -32.21
N LEU A 400 -0.50 -16.37 -31.20
CA LEU A 400 -0.47 -16.90 -29.83
C LEU A 400 -1.34 -18.15 -29.67
N ASN A 401 -2.46 -18.23 -30.43
CA ASN A 401 -3.43 -19.31 -30.32
C ASN A 401 -3.10 -20.50 -31.27
N GLY A 402 -2.18 -20.33 -32.23
CA GLY A 402 -1.71 -21.38 -33.15
C GLY A 402 -2.69 -21.69 -34.27
N ASP A 403 -3.64 -20.78 -34.60
CA ASP A 403 -4.61 -20.99 -35.69
C ASP A 403 -4.05 -20.68 -37.09
N GLY A 404 -2.85 -20.11 -37.16
CA GLY A 404 -2.13 -19.78 -38.39
C GLY A 404 -2.42 -18.37 -38.92
N THR A 405 -3.07 -17.51 -38.14
CA THR A 405 -3.30 -16.12 -38.45
C THR A 405 -2.83 -15.22 -37.29
N ILE A 406 -2.54 -13.98 -37.55
CA ILE A 406 -2.33 -12.96 -36.52
C ILE A 406 -3.61 -12.16 -36.43
N GLY A 407 -4.16 -12.09 -35.24
CA GLY A 407 -5.38 -11.35 -34.93
C GLY A 407 -5.26 -9.84 -35.21
N THR A 408 -6.38 -9.16 -35.21
CA THR A 408 -6.44 -7.72 -35.39
C THR A 408 -7.41 -7.11 -34.38
N ALA A 409 -7.05 -5.97 -33.80
CA ALA A 409 -7.92 -5.21 -32.91
C ALA A 409 -8.37 -3.90 -33.57
N ALA A 410 -9.56 -3.44 -33.24
CA ALA A 410 -10.09 -2.17 -33.71
C ALA A 410 -9.44 -0.98 -32.99
N ASP A 411 -9.17 -1.14 -31.70
CA ASP A 411 -8.61 -0.14 -30.79
C ASP A 411 -7.94 -0.84 -29.58
N ASP A 412 -7.53 -0.05 -28.59
CA ASP A 412 -6.84 -0.53 -27.38
C ASP A 412 -7.79 -0.72 -26.18
N ARG A 413 -9.12 -0.81 -26.38
CA ARG A 413 -10.11 -0.96 -25.30
C ARG A 413 -9.81 -2.15 -24.36
N VAL A 414 -9.25 -3.24 -24.89
CA VAL A 414 -8.88 -4.44 -24.12
C VAL A 414 -7.93 -4.09 -22.96
N ALA A 415 -6.96 -3.20 -23.21
CA ALA A 415 -5.99 -2.78 -22.19
C ALA A 415 -6.63 -2.09 -20.98
N PHE A 416 -7.78 -1.42 -21.18
CA PHE A 416 -8.41 -0.57 -20.17
C PHE A 416 -9.71 -1.14 -19.60
N LEU A 417 -10.39 -2.04 -20.32
CA LEU A 417 -11.64 -2.66 -19.88
C LEU A 417 -11.46 -4.10 -19.37
N GLU A 418 -10.39 -4.81 -19.81
CA GLU A 418 -10.03 -6.16 -19.40
C GLU A 418 -8.52 -6.22 -19.04
N SER A 419 -8.08 -5.32 -18.17
CA SER A 419 -6.65 -5.05 -17.94
C SER A 419 -5.87 -6.26 -17.43
N ARG A 420 -6.44 -7.13 -16.56
CA ARG A 420 -5.81 -8.39 -16.11
C ARG A 420 -5.54 -9.32 -17.28
N LYS A 421 -6.57 -9.60 -18.07
CA LYS A 421 -6.46 -10.48 -19.25
C LYS A 421 -5.53 -9.90 -20.30
N ALA A 422 -5.54 -8.58 -20.48
CA ALA A 422 -4.61 -7.87 -21.36
C ALA A 422 -3.15 -8.03 -20.90
N ALA A 423 -2.89 -7.89 -19.61
CA ALA A 423 -1.57 -8.04 -19.01
C ALA A 423 -1.03 -9.47 -19.20
N ALA A 424 -1.82 -10.48 -18.83
CA ALA A 424 -1.50 -11.89 -19.01
C ALA A 424 -1.22 -12.23 -20.49
N ALA A 425 -2.06 -11.78 -21.42
CA ALA A 425 -1.90 -12.02 -22.86
C ALA A 425 -0.63 -11.40 -23.46
N LEU A 426 -0.11 -10.32 -22.86
CA LEU A 426 1.17 -9.71 -23.24
C LEU A 426 2.37 -10.27 -22.47
N GLY A 427 2.18 -11.25 -21.58
CA GLY A 427 3.24 -11.91 -20.82
C GLY A 427 3.73 -11.10 -19.63
N ALA A 428 2.88 -10.27 -19.04
CA ALA A 428 3.13 -9.76 -17.69
C ALA A 428 2.90 -10.89 -16.67
N THR A 429 3.49 -10.74 -15.47
CA THR A 429 3.28 -11.69 -14.38
C THR A 429 1.89 -11.49 -13.77
N ASP A 430 1.05 -12.50 -13.83
CA ASP A 430 -0.34 -12.54 -13.34
C ASP A 430 -0.54 -13.55 -12.19
N GLU A 431 0.52 -13.83 -11.44
CA GLU A 431 0.55 -14.86 -10.39
C GLU A 431 0.52 -14.28 -8.98
N TRP A 432 0.41 -12.96 -8.84
CA TRP A 432 0.29 -12.34 -7.53
C TRP A 432 -1.01 -12.76 -6.84
N ASN A 433 -0.96 -12.84 -5.52
CA ASN A 433 -2.10 -13.27 -4.71
C ASN A 433 -2.22 -12.36 -3.49
N LYS A 434 -3.38 -11.74 -3.33
CA LYS A 434 -3.66 -10.88 -2.18
C LYS A 434 -2.66 -9.72 -2.04
N MET A 435 -2.57 -8.87 -3.09
CA MET A 435 -1.88 -7.59 -3.01
C MET A 435 -2.81 -6.57 -2.36
N GLU A 436 -2.33 -6.02 -1.26
CA GLU A 436 -3.05 -5.06 -0.45
C GLU A 436 -2.43 -3.65 -0.58
N GLY A 437 -2.35 -2.90 0.50
CA GLY A 437 -1.88 -1.53 0.51
C GLY A 437 -0.46 -1.33 -0.03
N VAL A 438 -0.23 -0.19 -0.69
CA VAL A 438 1.10 0.29 -1.13
C VAL A 438 1.35 1.70 -0.59
N ALA A 439 2.54 1.94 -0.04
CA ALA A 439 2.87 3.23 0.56
C ALA A 439 4.29 3.69 0.23
N PHE A 440 4.44 4.98 -0.13
CA PHE A 440 5.73 5.59 -0.45
C PHE A 440 6.46 6.07 0.79
N ASN A 441 7.77 5.77 0.89
CA ASN A 441 8.64 6.24 1.95
C ASN A 441 9.58 7.34 1.46
N PRO A 442 9.29 8.62 1.75
CA PRO A 442 10.13 9.75 1.33
C PRO A 442 11.48 9.77 2.05
N GLU A 443 11.57 9.27 3.28
CA GLU A 443 12.79 9.28 4.08
C GLU A 443 13.79 8.18 3.68
N ALA A 444 13.27 7.03 3.22
CA ALA A 444 14.12 5.98 2.67
C ALA A 444 14.58 6.26 1.23
N GLY A 445 14.07 7.33 0.61
CA GLY A 445 14.30 7.71 -0.79
C GLY A 445 13.91 6.58 -1.74
N ASN A 446 13.23 6.85 -2.82
CA ASN A 446 12.92 5.90 -3.90
C ASN A 446 12.46 4.48 -3.46
N VAL A 447 11.71 4.36 -2.38
CA VAL A 447 11.21 3.09 -1.84
C VAL A 447 9.69 3.16 -1.66
N LEU A 448 9.00 2.12 -2.13
CA LEU A 448 7.61 1.80 -1.76
C LEU A 448 7.59 0.53 -0.90
N TYR A 449 6.60 0.42 -0.04
CA TYR A 449 6.24 -0.83 0.62
C TYR A 449 4.93 -1.34 0.04
N LEU A 450 4.84 -2.66 -0.14
CA LEU A 450 3.68 -3.38 -0.67
C LEU A 450 3.29 -4.47 0.30
N ALA A 451 2.07 -4.44 0.81
CA ALA A 451 1.53 -5.52 1.64
C ALA A 451 1.01 -6.67 0.77
N MET A 452 1.27 -7.88 1.23
CA MET A 452 0.74 -9.13 0.70
C MET A 452 0.19 -9.94 1.87
N SER A 453 -1.12 -10.01 2.02
CA SER A 453 -1.72 -10.66 3.20
C SER A 453 -1.50 -12.17 3.22
N SER A 454 -1.19 -12.80 2.08
CA SER A 454 -0.86 -14.22 1.99
C SER A 454 0.04 -14.53 0.78
N ILE A 455 1.06 -15.36 0.98
CA ILE A 455 1.85 -15.96 -0.10
C ILE A 455 1.33 -17.38 -0.30
N SER A 456 0.51 -17.60 -1.31
CA SER A 456 -0.20 -18.86 -1.56
C SER A 456 -0.64 -18.99 -3.03
N ASN A 457 -1.42 -20.01 -3.35
CA ASN A 457 -2.01 -20.25 -4.67
C ASN A 457 -0.97 -20.20 -5.82
N ALA A 458 -1.19 -19.43 -6.88
CA ALA A 458 -0.31 -19.35 -8.04
C ALA A 458 1.15 -18.97 -7.68
N MET A 459 1.35 -18.18 -6.60
CA MET A 459 2.71 -17.88 -6.14
C MET A 459 3.50 -19.10 -5.61
N THR A 460 2.85 -20.26 -5.41
CA THR A 460 3.45 -21.42 -4.73
C THR A 460 3.25 -22.76 -5.46
N ASP A 461 2.67 -22.75 -6.65
CA ASP A 461 2.28 -23.95 -7.40
C ASP A 461 3.39 -24.56 -8.28
N ALA A 462 4.55 -23.89 -8.36
CA ALA A 462 5.71 -24.25 -9.15
C ALA A 462 5.51 -24.11 -10.67
N GLU A 463 4.62 -23.23 -11.08
CA GLU A 463 4.39 -22.82 -12.47
C GLU A 463 4.70 -21.32 -12.62
N GLY A 464 4.83 -20.80 -13.81
CA GLY A 464 4.98 -19.37 -14.16
C GLY A 464 6.27 -18.68 -13.70
N ASP A 465 6.16 -17.40 -13.37
CA ASP A 465 7.27 -16.50 -13.02
C ASP A 465 7.58 -16.50 -11.51
N ILE A 466 6.60 -16.86 -10.67
CA ILE A 466 6.70 -16.88 -9.22
C ILE A 466 6.60 -18.32 -8.70
N ASP A 467 7.59 -18.76 -7.93
CA ASP A 467 7.59 -20.08 -7.30
C ASP A 467 8.21 -20.00 -5.90
N LEU A 468 7.40 -19.65 -4.91
CA LEU A 468 7.80 -19.45 -3.51
C LEU A 468 7.34 -20.60 -2.60
N THR A 469 7.92 -20.67 -1.42
CA THR A 469 7.33 -21.45 -0.32
C THR A 469 6.15 -20.68 0.28
N GLU A 470 5.07 -21.40 0.59
CA GLU A 470 3.88 -20.81 1.20
C GLU A 470 4.22 -20.06 2.50
N ASN A 471 3.69 -18.84 2.65
CA ASN A 471 3.62 -18.10 3.90
C ASN A 471 2.22 -17.50 4.07
N SER A 472 1.34 -18.24 4.73
CA SER A 472 -0.04 -17.81 4.99
C SER A 472 -0.15 -16.66 6.02
N CYS A 473 0.96 -16.20 6.60
CA CYS A 473 0.98 -15.03 7.49
C CYS A 473 1.35 -13.73 6.76
N GLY A 474 1.63 -13.81 5.46
CA GLY A 474 1.89 -12.66 4.63
C GLY A 474 3.29 -12.05 4.76
N ILE A 475 3.56 -11.10 3.90
CA ILE A 475 4.85 -10.38 3.80
C ILE A 475 4.58 -8.95 3.36
N VAL A 476 5.27 -7.99 3.96
CA VAL A 476 5.42 -6.66 3.37
C VAL A 476 6.71 -6.64 2.56
N TYR A 477 6.58 -6.35 1.27
CA TYR A 477 7.71 -6.21 0.36
C TYR A 477 8.19 -4.76 0.30
N ARG A 478 9.47 -4.58 0.02
CA ARG A 478 10.10 -3.31 -0.32
C ARG A 478 10.33 -3.26 -1.82
N MET A 479 9.76 -2.27 -2.48
CA MET A 479 9.94 -1.99 -3.90
C MET A 479 10.94 -0.85 -4.08
N THR A 480 12.09 -1.13 -4.66
CA THR A 480 13.15 -0.12 -4.90
C THR A 480 12.99 0.50 -6.28
N MET A 481 13.00 1.82 -6.34
CA MET A 481 12.88 2.60 -7.56
C MET A 481 14.20 3.26 -7.98
N ASN A 482 14.34 3.52 -9.27
CA ASN A 482 15.39 4.39 -9.79
C ASN A 482 15.02 5.89 -9.65
N THR A 483 15.89 6.78 -10.13
CA THR A 483 15.68 8.23 -10.05
C THR A 483 14.56 8.77 -10.96
N THR A 484 13.93 7.95 -11.77
CA THR A 484 12.77 8.29 -12.60
C THR A 484 11.50 7.60 -12.09
N TRP A 485 11.45 7.27 -10.82
CA TRP A 485 10.32 6.65 -10.13
C TRP A 485 9.91 5.29 -10.69
N ASN A 486 10.81 4.58 -11.36
CA ASN A 486 10.53 3.26 -11.92
C ASN A 486 11.04 2.17 -10.97
N VAL A 487 10.13 1.35 -10.45
CA VAL A 487 10.46 0.14 -9.65
C VAL A 487 11.19 -0.85 -10.55
N ASN A 488 12.33 -1.33 -10.08
CA ASN A 488 13.16 -2.31 -10.78
C ASN A 488 13.58 -3.49 -9.90
N ARG A 489 13.23 -3.47 -8.61
CA ARG A 489 13.51 -4.54 -7.65
C ARG A 489 12.45 -4.60 -6.57
N ILE A 490 12.04 -5.81 -6.19
CA ILE A 490 11.12 -6.11 -5.09
C ILE A 490 11.82 -7.12 -4.18
N ASP A 491 11.93 -6.83 -2.87
CA ASP A 491 12.55 -7.70 -1.87
C ASP A 491 11.65 -7.79 -0.62
N PRO A 492 11.59 -8.95 0.08
CA PRO A 492 10.91 -9.03 1.37
C PRO A 492 11.49 -8.04 2.39
N ALA A 493 10.64 -7.36 3.15
CA ALA A 493 11.04 -6.42 4.20
C ALA A 493 10.53 -6.85 5.59
N ILE A 494 9.24 -7.14 5.72
CA ILE A 494 8.65 -7.60 6.98
C ILE A 494 7.98 -8.94 6.71
N VAL A 495 8.44 -9.98 7.40
CA VAL A 495 7.95 -11.35 7.18
C VAL A 495 7.05 -11.77 8.33
N GLY A 496 5.81 -12.07 8.00
CA GLY A 496 4.81 -12.56 8.96
C GLY A 496 5.10 -13.97 9.46
N GLY A 497 4.45 -14.34 10.58
CA GLY A 497 4.54 -15.68 11.16
C GLY A 497 5.60 -15.84 12.24
N PRO A 498 6.05 -17.07 12.55
CA PRO A 498 5.83 -18.33 11.83
C PRO A 498 4.39 -18.85 11.89
N TYR A 499 4.00 -19.58 10.85
CA TYR A 499 2.71 -20.25 10.74
C TYR A 499 2.72 -21.61 11.45
N THR A 500 1.63 -21.91 12.20
CA THR A 500 1.46 -23.16 12.93
C THR A 500 0.04 -23.70 12.71
N SER A 501 -0.14 -24.60 11.75
CA SER A 501 -1.46 -25.12 11.32
C SER A 501 -2.31 -25.78 12.41
N SER A 502 -1.70 -26.21 13.53
CA SER A 502 -2.40 -26.86 14.65
C SER A 502 -2.78 -25.89 15.77
N ALA A 503 -2.39 -24.62 15.71
CA ALA A 503 -2.80 -23.61 16.66
C ALA A 503 -4.20 -23.10 16.34
N GLU A 504 -4.91 -22.58 17.32
CA GLU A 504 -6.23 -21.96 17.16
C GLU A 504 -6.10 -20.71 16.30
N TYR A 505 -5.17 -19.83 16.65
CA TYR A 505 -4.70 -18.73 15.83
C TYR A 505 -3.34 -19.13 15.25
N GLN A 506 -3.28 -19.23 13.93
CA GLN A 506 -2.25 -20.00 13.25
C GLN A 506 -0.94 -19.24 13.02
N CYS A 507 -0.95 -17.91 13.10
CA CYS A 507 0.25 -17.08 13.04
C CYS A 507 0.76 -16.73 14.43
N ASN A 508 2.06 -16.42 14.53
CA ASN A 508 2.65 -16.05 15.81
C ASN A 508 2.11 -14.68 16.25
N ILE A 509 1.45 -14.66 17.39
CA ILE A 509 0.79 -13.48 17.96
C ILE A 509 1.73 -12.30 18.27
N ASP A 510 3.04 -12.54 18.41
CA ASP A 510 4.04 -11.51 18.63
C ASP A 510 4.72 -11.04 17.33
N ASN A 511 4.17 -11.40 16.16
CA ASN A 511 4.66 -10.99 14.86
C ASN A 511 3.48 -10.73 13.91
N LEU A 512 3.74 -10.15 12.76
CA LEU A 512 2.78 -9.78 11.72
C LEU A 512 2.00 -11.00 11.18
N ALA A 513 0.71 -10.80 10.91
CA ALA A 513 -0.12 -11.73 10.17
C ALA A 513 -1.14 -10.98 9.29
N GLY A 514 -1.26 -11.39 8.02
CA GLY A 514 -2.19 -10.75 7.08
C GLY A 514 -1.97 -9.24 7.00
N PRO A 515 -0.77 -8.76 6.60
CA PRO A 515 -0.58 -7.32 6.39
C PRO A 515 -1.48 -6.83 5.28
N ASP A 516 -2.15 -5.74 5.54
CA ASP A 516 -3.15 -5.14 4.68
C ASP A 516 -2.83 -3.66 4.47
N ASN A 517 -3.46 -2.77 5.23
CA ASN A 517 -3.25 -1.33 5.13
C ASN A 517 -1.82 -0.93 5.53
N LEU A 518 -1.21 -0.02 4.80
CA LEU A 518 0.12 0.52 5.08
C LEU A 518 0.10 2.04 5.22
N LEU A 519 0.84 2.56 6.19
CA LEU A 519 1.07 3.99 6.34
C LEU A 519 2.54 4.25 6.69
N VAL A 520 3.20 5.10 5.92
CA VAL A 520 4.58 5.54 6.23
C VAL A 520 4.53 6.85 7.01
N LEU A 521 5.18 6.86 8.17
CA LEU A 521 5.32 8.06 9.00
C LEU A 521 6.40 9.00 8.44
N ASN A 522 6.34 10.28 8.81
CA ASN A 522 7.29 11.31 8.38
C ASN A 522 8.76 11.04 8.75
N ASP A 523 9.02 10.09 9.64
CA ASP A 523 10.36 9.66 10.02
C ASP A 523 10.80 8.34 9.37
N GLY A 524 10.02 7.82 8.42
CA GLY A 524 10.30 6.62 7.64
C GLY A 524 9.90 5.31 8.30
N ARG A 525 9.36 5.34 9.53
CA ARG A 525 8.75 4.15 10.15
C ARG A 525 7.45 3.80 9.44
N VAL A 526 7.07 2.53 9.48
CA VAL A 526 5.89 2.01 8.79
C VAL A 526 4.87 1.48 9.78
N LEU A 527 3.63 1.93 9.67
CA LEU A 527 2.49 1.30 10.31
C LEU A 527 1.92 0.25 9.37
N VAL A 528 1.62 -0.92 9.92
CA VAL A 528 1.00 -2.03 9.21
C VAL A 528 -0.26 -2.43 9.95
N GLY A 529 -1.41 -2.32 9.28
CA GLY A 529 -2.68 -2.85 9.73
C GLY A 529 -2.84 -4.30 9.30
N GLU A 530 -3.54 -5.09 10.10
CA GLU A 530 -3.86 -6.48 9.80
C GLU A 530 -5.31 -6.64 9.37
N ASP A 531 -5.51 -7.49 8.36
CA ASP A 531 -6.76 -8.22 8.12
C ASP A 531 -6.48 -9.72 8.18
N THR A 532 -6.83 -10.36 9.30
CA THR A 532 -6.61 -11.79 9.45
C THR A 532 -7.51 -12.43 10.48
N TRP A 533 -7.99 -13.65 10.19
CA TRP A 533 -8.59 -14.55 11.16
C TRP A 533 -7.55 -15.43 11.88
N ARG A 534 -6.25 -15.24 11.59
CA ARG A 534 -5.15 -16.03 12.18
C ARG A 534 -4.58 -15.42 13.45
N HIS A 535 -5.07 -14.26 13.86
CA HIS A 535 -4.95 -13.68 15.19
C HIS A 535 -6.34 -13.55 15.82
N GLU A 536 -6.42 -13.52 17.16
CA GLU A 536 -7.68 -13.24 17.86
C GLU A 536 -8.10 -11.77 17.67
N HIS A 537 -7.11 -10.89 17.61
CA HIS A 537 -7.26 -9.46 17.45
C HIS A 537 -6.39 -8.96 16.30
N ASN A 538 -6.98 -8.34 15.31
CA ASN A 538 -6.21 -7.60 14.32
C ASN A 538 -5.52 -6.40 14.96
N THR A 539 -4.32 -6.13 14.53
CA THR A 539 -3.32 -5.33 15.22
C THR A 539 -2.76 -4.26 14.31
N VAL A 540 -2.48 -3.07 14.85
CA VAL A 540 -1.60 -2.10 14.20
C VAL A 540 -0.18 -2.32 14.71
N TRP A 541 0.72 -2.65 13.79
CA TRP A 541 2.13 -2.78 14.04
C TRP A 541 2.90 -1.54 13.62
N LEU A 542 3.88 -1.15 14.41
CA LEU A 542 4.89 -0.17 14.02
C LEU A 542 6.19 -0.91 13.71
N TRP A 543 6.62 -0.83 12.47
CA TRP A 543 7.90 -1.37 12.02
C TRP A 543 8.93 -0.26 11.83
N GLN A 544 10.15 -0.55 12.25
CA GLN A 544 11.31 0.30 12.05
C GLN A 544 12.44 -0.55 11.47
N ALA A 545 12.89 -0.20 10.27
CA ALA A 545 14.05 -0.84 9.66
C ALA A 545 15.31 -0.63 10.52
N ALA A 546 16.14 -1.66 10.63
CA ALA A 546 17.50 -1.49 11.12
C ALA A 546 18.25 -0.49 10.22
N PHE A 547 19.14 0.29 10.81
CA PHE A 547 19.93 1.29 10.05
C PHE A 547 20.74 0.68 8.90
N SER A 548 20.97 -0.65 8.91
CA SER A 548 21.65 -1.39 7.83
C SER A 548 20.78 -1.64 6.59
N ASP A 549 19.44 -1.60 6.73
CA ASP A 549 18.50 -1.95 5.66
C ASP A 549 17.91 -0.74 4.93
N VAL A 550 18.17 0.46 5.42
CA VAL A 550 17.89 1.68 4.67
C VAL A 550 18.80 1.69 3.44
N VAL A 551 18.24 1.45 2.28
CA VAL A 551 18.96 1.43 0.99
C VAL A 551 19.63 2.80 0.80
N GLY A 552 20.96 2.82 0.90
CA GLY A 552 21.77 4.05 0.80
C GLY A 552 22.37 4.52 2.12
N SER A 553 21.97 3.98 3.27
CA SER A 553 22.65 4.19 4.53
C SER A 553 23.41 2.92 5.01
N GLU A 554 24.31 2.41 4.20
CA GLU A 554 25.49 1.85 4.86
C GLU A 554 26.05 3.03 5.67
N VAL A 555 26.10 2.93 6.99
CA VAL A 555 26.85 3.89 7.81
C VAL A 555 28.30 3.70 7.45
N LEU A 556 28.68 4.31 6.35
CA LEU A 556 30.06 4.47 5.97
C LEU A 556 30.64 5.43 7.02
N THR A 557 31.41 4.92 7.96
CA THR A 557 32.12 5.77 8.89
C THR A 557 33.10 6.58 8.09
N ALA A 558 32.69 7.78 7.67
CA ALA A 558 33.56 8.72 6.97
C ALA A 558 34.37 9.47 8.03
N ASN A 559 35.63 9.13 8.21
CA ASN A 559 36.57 10.00 8.88
C ASN A 559 36.92 11.16 7.93
N VAL A 560 36.18 12.25 8.04
CA VAL A 560 36.50 13.48 7.32
C VAL A 560 37.65 14.17 8.04
N THR A 561 38.85 14.08 7.50
CA THR A 561 39.98 14.87 8.00
C THR A 561 39.99 16.18 7.22
N ALA A 562 39.68 17.29 7.89
CA ALA A 562 39.88 18.61 7.29
C ALA A 562 41.39 18.82 7.10
N LEU A 563 41.85 18.89 5.87
CA LEU A 563 43.16 19.37 5.55
C LEU A 563 43.07 20.90 5.61
N SER A 564 43.49 21.48 6.73
CA SER A 564 43.69 22.93 6.83
C SER A 564 44.87 23.32 5.96
N ASP A 565 44.63 24.02 4.88
CA ASP A 565 45.67 24.84 4.25
C ASP A 565 45.30 26.31 4.44
N ASP A 566 46.25 27.05 4.99
CA ASP A 566 46.11 28.41 5.48
C ASP A 566 46.25 29.45 4.32
N THR A 567 45.85 29.10 3.11
CA THR A 567 45.84 30.00 1.96
C THR A 567 44.41 30.31 1.52
N ALA A 568 43.98 31.51 1.84
CA ALA A 568 42.77 32.10 1.29
C ALA A 568 42.77 31.99 -0.26
N ASP A 569 41.65 31.52 -0.85
CA ASP A 569 41.34 31.44 -2.27
C ASP A 569 41.68 30.13 -3.03
N GLY A 570 41.48 28.95 -2.44
CA GLY A 570 41.49 27.67 -3.17
C GLY A 570 40.32 26.74 -2.81
N PRO A 571 39.94 25.82 -3.71
CA PRO A 571 38.88 24.85 -3.39
C PRO A 571 39.34 23.97 -2.21
N PHE A 572 38.47 23.84 -1.20
CA PHE A 572 38.72 22.97 -0.05
C PHE A 572 38.72 21.51 -0.52
N LEU A 573 39.88 20.85 -0.40
CA LEU A 573 39.99 19.43 -0.63
C LEU A 573 39.68 18.71 0.72
N HIS A 574 38.51 18.10 0.81
CA HIS A 574 38.17 17.18 1.91
C HIS A 574 38.52 15.77 1.47
N HIS A 575 39.30 15.07 2.27
CA HIS A 575 39.55 13.63 2.10
C HIS A 575 38.60 12.86 3.01
N ALA A 576 37.70 12.06 2.42
CA ALA A 576 36.84 11.13 3.13
C ALA A 576 37.39 9.71 2.95
N GLU A 577 37.81 9.06 4.04
CA GLU A 577 38.06 7.62 4.03
C GLU A 577 36.76 6.88 4.36
N MET A 578 36.32 6.03 3.45
CA MET A 578 35.15 5.18 3.61
C MET A 578 35.60 3.74 3.86
N SER A 579 35.12 3.13 4.93
CA SER A 579 35.34 1.71 5.25
C SER A 579 34.02 0.96 5.19
N GLY A 580 34.05 -0.34 4.90
CA GLY A 580 32.85 -1.19 4.82
C GLY A 580 32.35 -1.43 3.38
N LEU A 581 33.01 -0.84 2.36
CA LEU A 581 32.63 -1.01 0.96
C LEU A 581 32.74 -2.48 0.52
N GLN A 582 31.65 -3.01 -0.05
CA GLN A 582 31.63 -4.36 -0.62
C GLN A 582 32.28 -4.35 -2.01
N PRO A 583 33.16 -5.31 -2.33
CA PRO A 583 33.78 -5.41 -3.65
C PRO A 583 32.72 -5.65 -4.75
N GLY A 584 32.75 -4.82 -5.79
CA GLY A 584 31.89 -4.97 -6.98
C GLY A 584 30.56 -4.18 -6.93
N ARG A 585 30.27 -3.46 -5.85
CA ARG A 585 29.11 -2.53 -5.80
C ARG A 585 29.51 -1.11 -6.19
N THR A 586 28.57 -0.39 -6.80
CA THR A 586 28.69 1.05 -7.09
C THR A 586 27.97 1.81 -5.98
N TYR A 587 28.64 2.79 -5.40
CA TYR A 587 28.10 3.64 -4.34
C TYR A 587 27.97 5.07 -4.83
N THR A 588 26.82 5.70 -4.56
CA THR A 588 26.64 7.14 -4.75
C THR A 588 26.81 7.82 -3.39
N VAL A 589 27.75 8.76 -3.29
CA VAL A 589 28.03 9.47 -2.05
C VAL A 589 27.49 10.89 -2.17
N ASN A 590 26.47 11.21 -1.38
CA ASN A 590 25.97 12.58 -1.23
C ASN A 590 26.65 13.21 -0.01
N LEU A 591 27.42 14.27 -0.22
CA LEU A 591 28.06 15.04 0.85
C LEU A 591 27.18 16.24 1.18
N LEU A 592 26.59 16.24 2.36
CA LEU A 592 25.91 17.40 2.92
C LEU A 592 26.90 18.17 3.81
N VAL A 593 27.34 19.33 3.37
CA VAL A 593 28.19 20.22 4.17
C VAL A 593 27.28 21.20 4.91
N ARG A 594 27.30 21.17 6.25
CA ARG A 594 26.60 22.15 7.09
C ARG A 594 27.61 23.11 7.70
N ASP A 595 27.34 24.40 7.61
CA ASP A 595 28.10 25.40 8.37
C ASP A 595 27.78 25.26 9.87
N ALA A 596 28.78 25.01 10.69
CA ALA A 596 28.66 24.83 12.12
C ALA A 596 28.19 26.13 12.87
N GLY A 597 28.11 27.26 12.18
CA GLY A 597 27.73 28.57 12.74
C GLY A 597 26.29 29.02 12.42
N SER A 598 25.71 28.56 11.31
CA SER A 598 24.42 29.08 10.82
C SER A 598 23.28 28.07 10.85
N GLY A 599 23.57 26.77 10.93
CA GLY A 599 22.55 25.71 10.82
C GLY A 599 22.00 25.51 9.39
N GLU A 600 22.47 26.27 8.42
CA GLU A 600 22.06 26.16 7.02
C GLU A 600 22.96 25.18 6.26
N ALA A 601 22.38 24.40 5.36
CA ALA A 601 23.09 23.46 4.48
C ALA A 601 23.48 24.18 3.18
N GLU A 602 24.77 24.18 2.86
CA GLU A 602 25.25 24.55 1.53
C GLU A 602 25.53 23.28 0.73
N GLY A 603 24.71 23.03 -0.31
CA GLY A 603 24.80 21.88 -1.22
C GLY A 603 25.62 22.18 -2.47
#